data_2e74dd61c3e74b34025b49c5eda3affe
#
_entry.id   2e74dd61c3e74b34025b49c5eda3affe
#
_cell.length_a   1.000
_cell.length_b   1.000
_cell.length_c   1.000
_cell.angle_alpha   90.00
_cell.angle_beta   90.00
_cell.angle_gamma   90.00
#
_symmetry.space_group_name_H-M   'P 1'
#
loop_
_entity.id
_entity.type
_entity.pdbx_description
1 polymer ?
#
loop_
_entity_poly.entity_id
_entity_poly.type
_entity_poly.pdbx_seq_one_letter_code
_entity_poly.pdbx_strand_id
1 'polypeptide(L)'
;MNETYGGSGLSRLDAAICFEELSRGCVSTAAYISIHNMVTWMIDAHGSDHIKERFIKKLSTMEMMSSYCLTEPGSGSDAVALKTKATKKGNSHYVLNGSKSFISGGPTSDIFAVMCRTGEEGASGVSCILVEKGIKGLSFGKQEKKMGWNSQHTSMVNFDNCEIPIDNLVGNEGDGFKIAMKGLDGGRVNIAAC
;
A
#
# COMPACT_ATOMS: atom_id res chain seq x y z
N MET A 1 -11.26 -10.68 1.96
CA MET A 1 -10.19 -11.49 1.33
C MET A 1 -10.73 -12.87 1.07
N ASN A 2 -10.32 -13.47 -0.04
CA ASN A 2 -10.80 -14.77 -0.51
C ASN A 2 -10.37 -15.88 0.47
N GLU A 3 -11.25 -16.85 0.73
CA GLU A 3 -11.00 -18.00 1.61
C GLU A 3 -9.89 -18.92 1.08
N THR A 4 -9.72 -18.98 -0.24
CA THR A 4 -8.66 -19.78 -0.90
C THR A 4 -7.25 -19.45 -0.40
N TYR A 5 -7.01 -18.19 0.00
CA TYR A 5 -5.73 -17.73 0.52
C TYR A 5 -5.73 -17.49 2.04
N GLY A 6 -6.72 -18.04 2.77
CA GLY A 6 -6.83 -17.91 4.22
C GLY A 6 -7.58 -16.68 4.70
N GLY A 7 -8.30 -15.98 3.83
CA GLY A 7 -9.24 -14.93 4.21
C GLY A 7 -10.54 -15.52 4.77
N SER A 8 -11.32 -14.67 5.43
CA SER A 8 -12.60 -15.08 6.05
C SER A 8 -13.82 -14.82 5.16
N GLY A 9 -13.65 -14.41 3.90
CA GLY A 9 -14.74 -14.12 2.98
C GLY A 9 -15.68 -12.98 3.40
N LEU A 10 -15.34 -12.24 4.46
CA LEU A 10 -16.17 -11.19 5.04
C LEU A 10 -16.28 -9.96 4.15
N SER A 11 -17.41 -9.25 4.29
CA SER A 11 -17.71 -8.01 3.57
C SER A 11 -17.01 -6.78 4.17
N ARG A 12 -17.12 -5.64 3.50
CA ARG A 12 -16.65 -4.35 4.02
C ARG A 12 -17.42 -3.89 5.26
N LEU A 13 -18.70 -4.25 5.38
CA LEU A 13 -19.50 -3.94 6.56
C LEU A 13 -19.00 -4.71 7.78
N ASP A 14 -18.71 -5.99 7.61
CA ASP A 14 -18.14 -6.82 8.69
C ASP A 14 -16.80 -6.26 9.16
N ALA A 15 -15.94 -5.83 8.22
CA ALA A 15 -14.67 -5.19 8.55
C ALA A 15 -14.89 -3.88 9.33
N ALA A 16 -15.85 -3.03 8.93
CA ALA A 16 -16.15 -1.78 9.62
C ALA A 16 -16.59 -2.03 11.07
N ILE A 17 -17.45 -3.02 11.31
CA ILE A 17 -17.89 -3.43 12.67
C ILE A 17 -16.68 -3.91 13.50
N CYS A 18 -15.80 -4.70 12.91
CA CYS A 18 -14.57 -5.13 13.59
C CYS A 18 -13.67 -3.94 13.96
N PHE A 19 -13.51 -2.96 13.05
CA PHE A 19 -12.68 -1.77 13.32
C PHE A 19 -13.30 -0.87 14.39
N GLU A 20 -14.61 -0.71 14.42
CA GLU A 20 -15.33 0.01 15.47
C GLU A 20 -15.04 -0.61 16.85
N GLU A 21 -15.15 -1.93 16.98
CA GLU A 21 -14.87 -2.62 18.24
C GLU A 21 -13.39 -2.59 18.64
N LEU A 22 -12.47 -2.78 17.68
CA LEU A 22 -11.04 -2.68 17.94
C LEU A 22 -10.62 -1.27 18.39
N SER A 23 -11.29 -0.24 17.89
CA SER A 23 -11.00 1.15 18.23
C SER A 23 -11.34 1.52 19.66
N ARG A 24 -12.23 0.77 20.32
CA ARG A 24 -12.49 0.90 21.77
C ARG A 24 -11.25 0.59 22.61
N GLY A 25 -10.39 -0.29 22.11
CA GLY A 25 -9.10 -0.57 22.73
C GLY A 25 -8.02 0.42 22.38
N CYS A 26 -7.81 0.66 21.08
CA CYS A 26 -6.79 1.59 20.59
C CYS A 26 -7.08 2.04 19.16
N VAL A 27 -7.56 3.26 18.97
CA VAL A 27 -7.82 3.88 17.64
C VAL A 27 -6.58 3.87 16.76
N SER A 28 -5.41 4.16 17.33
CA SER A 28 -4.16 4.24 16.56
C SER A 28 -3.77 2.88 15.95
N THR A 29 -3.92 1.80 16.70
CA THR A 29 -3.65 0.45 16.23
C THR A 29 -4.72 0.01 15.21
N ALA A 30 -6.00 0.25 15.49
CA ALA A 30 -7.10 -0.07 14.58
C ALA A 30 -6.93 0.64 13.24
N ALA A 31 -6.58 1.93 13.24
CA ALA A 31 -6.32 2.69 12.02
C ALA A 31 -5.17 2.10 11.18
N TYR A 32 -4.09 1.65 11.81
CA TYR A 32 -2.99 0.99 11.07
C TYR A 32 -3.40 -0.37 10.50
N ILE A 33 -4.10 -1.18 11.28
CA ILE A 33 -4.64 -2.46 10.81
C ILE A 33 -5.57 -2.22 9.59
N SER A 34 -6.35 -1.14 9.59
CA SER A 34 -7.22 -0.81 8.45
C SER A 34 -6.45 -0.52 7.17
N ILE A 35 -5.28 0.15 7.27
CA ILE A 35 -4.40 0.41 6.12
C ILE A 35 -3.78 -0.89 5.62
N HIS A 36 -3.29 -1.73 6.52
CA HIS A 36 -2.78 -3.06 6.21
C HIS A 36 -3.84 -3.92 5.50
N ASN A 37 -5.06 -3.95 6.03
CA ASN A 37 -6.20 -4.66 5.43
C ASN A 37 -6.54 -4.14 4.02
N MET A 38 -6.46 -2.82 3.81
CA MET A 38 -6.68 -2.21 2.49
C MET A 38 -5.66 -2.69 1.47
N VAL A 39 -4.36 -2.71 1.81
CA VAL A 39 -3.30 -3.21 0.92
C VAL A 39 -3.48 -4.69 0.63
N THR A 40 -3.79 -5.49 1.65
CA THR A 40 -4.05 -6.93 1.48
C THR A 40 -5.24 -7.16 0.55
N TRP A 41 -6.31 -6.37 0.69
CA TRP A 41 -7.46 -6.41 -0.23
C TRP A 41 -7.07 -6.03 -1.66
N MET A 42 -6.22 -5.01 -1.86
CA MET A 42 -5.75 -4.64 -3.21
C MET A 42 -5.01 -5.80 -3.89
N ILE A 43 -4.18 -6.51 -3.13
CA ILE A 43 -3.45 -7.69 -3.61
C ILE A 43 -4.44 -8.82 -3.95
N ASP A 44 -5.40 -9.11 -3.07
CA ASP A 44 -6.40 -10.16 -3.27
C ASP A 44 -7.28 -9.89 -4.51
N ALA A 45 -7.72 -8.65 -4.68
CA ALA A 45 -8.63 -8.26 -5.75
C ALA A 45 -7.96 -8.09 -7.12
N HIS A 46 -6.68 -7.72 -7.16
CA HIS A 46 -6.00 -7.29 -8.39
C HIS A 46 -4.64 -7.94 -8.64
N GLY A 47 -4.04 -8.60 -7.64
CA GLY A 47 -2.77 -9.30 -7.81
C GLY A 47 -2.88 -10.52 -8.72
N SER A 48 -1.79 -10.86 -9.40
CA SER A 48 -1.67 -12.16 -10.07
C SER A 48 -1.67 -13.30 -9.04
N ASP A 49 -1.94 -14.54 -9.50
CA ASP A 49 -1.90 -15.70 -8.60
C ASP A 49 -0.53 -15.86 -7.94
N HIS A 50 0.54 -15.59 -8.66
CA HIS A 50 1.91 -15.56 -8.12
C HIS A 50 2.07 -14.58 -6.94
N ILE A 51 1.55 -13.35 -7.07
CA ILE A 51 1.59 -12.35 -5.98
C ILE A 51 0.73 -12.81 -4.79
N LYS A 52 -0.46 -13.33 -5.05
CA LYS A 52 -1.39 -13.79 -4.00
C LYS A 52 -0.78 -14.93 -3.19
N GLU A 53 -0.23 -15.94 -3.84
CA GLU A 53 0.43 -17.06 -3.19
C GLU A 53 1.62 -16.65 -2.31
N ARG A 54 2.40 -15.65 -2.78
CA ARG A 54 3.56 -15.14 -2.04
C ARG A 54 3.18 -14.38 -0.77
N PHE A 55 2.12 -13.59 -0.82
CA PHE A 55 1.89 -12.54 0.18
C PHE A 55 0.60 -12.71 0.98
N ILE A 56 -0.53 -13.16 0.40
CA ILE A 56 -1.83 -13.06 1.07
C ILE A 56 -1.84 -13.81 2.40
N LYS A 57 -1.35 -15.04 2.45
CA LYS A 57 -1.35 -15.82 3.70
C LYS A 57 -0.57 -15.12 4.81
N LYS A 58 0.62 -14.63 4.50
CA LYS A 58 1.49 -13.93 5.48
C LYS A 58 0.89 -12.59 5.94
N LEU A 59 0.24 -11.88 5.03
CA LEU A 59 -0.46 -10.64 5.36
C LEU A 59 -1.71 -10.92 6.20
N SER A 60 -2.49 -11.97 5.89
CA SER A 60 -3.69 -12.33 6.62
C SER A 60 -3.40 -12.80 8.07
N THR A 61 -2.25 -13.41 8.30
CA THR A 61 -1.79 -13.83 9.64
C THR A 61 -0.97 -12.76 10.37
N MET A 62 -0.75 -11.60 9.73
CA MET A 62 0.13 -10.53 10.24
C MET A 62 1.59 -10.96 10.47
N GLU A 63 2.03 -12.06 9.85
CA GLU A 63 3.44 -12.43 9.76
C GLU A 63 4.24 -11.38 8.97
N MET A 64 3.58 -10.73 8.00
CA MET A 64 4.08 -9.57 7.27
C MET A 64 3.13 -8.40 7.43
N MET A 65 3.68 -7.21 7.58
CA MET A 65 2.93 -5.96 7.61
C MET A 65 3.05 -5.20 6.29
N SER A 66 2.01 -4.47 5.92
CA SER A 66 1.99 -3.70 4.68
C SER A 66 1.68 -2.23 4.87
N SER A 67 2.25 -1.41 4.00
CA SER A 67 2.01 0.03 3.89
C SER A 67 1.47 0.43 2.53
N TYR A 68 0.64 1.45 2.52
CA TYR A 68 0.11 2.08 1.31
C TYR A 68 0.86 3.36 0.99
N CYS A 69 1.46 3.44 -0.19
CA CYS A 69 2.34 4.51 -0.61
C CYS A 69 1.73 5.28 -1.80
N LEU A 70 0.88 6.27 -1.53
CA LEU A 70 0.25 7.14 -2.54
C LEU A 70 0.81 8.56 -2.47
N THR A 71 0.63 9.23 -1.32
CA THR A 71 0.93 10.65 -1.11
C THR A 71 2.41 10.97 -1.32
N GLU A 72 2.68 12.10 -1.97
CA GLU A 72 4.03 12.64 -2.17
C GLU A 72 4.14 14.06 -1.59
N PRO A 73 5.36 14.60 -1.41
CA PRO A 73 5.53 15.98 -0.93
C PRO A 73 4.79 17.02 -1.80
N GLY A 74 4.69 16.79 -3.10
CA GLY A 74 4.02 17.68 -4.06
C GLY A 74 2.64 17.20 -4.54
N SER A 75 2.12 16.09 -4.04
CA SER A 75 0.86 15.46 -4.50
C SER A 75 0.13 14.78 -3.34
N GLY A 76 -0.86 15.46 -2.79
CA GLY A 76 -1.75 14.96 -1.75
C GLY A 76 -3.14 14.68 -2.30
N SER A 77 -4.06 15.66 -2.19
CA SER A 77 -5.43 15.53 -2.70
C SER A 77 -5.49 15.31 -4.20
N ASP A 78 -4.61 15.94 -4.96
CA ASP A 78 -4.42 15.65 -6.38
C ASP A 78 -3.47 14.45 -6.56
N ALA A 79 -4.00 13.27 -6.31
CA ALA A 79 -3.24 12.02 -6.38
C ALA A 79 -2.80 11.65 -7.81
N VAL A 80 -3.45 12.21 -8.84
CA VAL A 80 -3.06 11.99 -10.24
C VAL A 80 -1.74 12.69 -10.57
N ALA A 81 -1.40 13.77 -9.87
CA ALA A 81 -0.17 14.54 -10.08
C ALA A 81 1.08 13.89 -9.47
N LEU A 82 1.02 12.64 -8.99
CA LEU A 82 2.16 11.92 -8.45
C LEU A 82 3.31 11.82 -9.47
N LYS A 83 4.56 11.92 -8.96
CA LYS A 83 5.79 11.98 -9.77
C LYS A 83 6.72 10.78 -9.56
N THR A 84 6.54 9.99 -8.49
CA THR A 84 7.31 8.74 -8.31
C THR A 84 7.18 7.90 -9.56
N LYS A 85 8.32 7.54 -10.17
CA LYS A 85 8.37 6.92 -11.51
C LYS A 85 9.01 5.54 -11.45
N ALA A 86 8.41 4.60 -12.16
CA ALA A 86 8.95 3.27 -12.41
C ALA A 86 9.22 3.11 -13.91
N THR A 87 10.48 2.96 -14.28
CA THR A 87 10.91 2.77 -15.67
C THR A 87 11.31 1.33 -15.88
N LYS A 88 10.84 0.70 -16.96
CA LYS A 88 11.25 -0.66 -17.31
C LYS A 88 12.74 -0.75 -17.58
N LYS A 89 13.40 -1.75 -17.01
CA LYS A 89 14.76 -2.17 -17.29
C LYS A 89 14.72 -3.54 -17.96
N GLY A 90 14.72 -3.54 -19.28
CA GLY A 90 14.46 -4.74 -20.06
C GLY A 90 13.06 -5.33 -19.80
N ASN A 91 12.95 -6.66 -19.79
CA ASN A 91 11.70 -7.38 -19.56
C ASN A 91 11.62 -8.01 -18.16
N SER A 92 12.52 -7.67 -17.26
CA SER A 92 12.64 -8.36 -15.96
C SER A 92 12.37 -7.47 -14.75
N HIS A 93 12.65 -6.16 -14.84
CA HIS A 93 12.57 -5.25 -13.69
C HIS A 93 11.99 -3.88 -14.06
N TYR A 94 11.47 -3.23 -13.03
CA TYR A 94 11.29 -1.76 -12.99
C TYR A 94 12.41 -1.15 -12.18
N VAL A 95 12.86 0.05 -12.57
CA VAL A 95 13.70 0.94 -11.74
C VAL A 95 12.80 2.02 -11.16
N LEU A 96 12.58 1.98 -9.86
CA LEU A 96 11.69 2.88 -9.14
C LEU A 96 12.49 4.03 -8.51
N ASN A 97 12.04 5.26 -8.75
CA ASN A 97 12.61 6.49 -8.22
C ASN A 97 11.51 7.44 -7.73
N GLY A 98 11.71 8.05 -6.58
CA GLY A 98 10.79 9.03 -5.99
C GLY A 98 10.71 8.96 -4.48
N SER A 99 9.73 9.68 -3.92
CA SER A 99 9.51 9.74 -2.47
C SER A 99 8.04 9.79 -2.15
N LYS A 100 7.64 9.07 -1.12
CA LYS A 100 6.27 9.06 -0.57
C LYS A 100 6.25 9.64 0.82
N SER A 101 5.24 10.44 1.12
CA SER A 101 5.09 11.18 2.38
C SER A 101 3.98 10.61 3.24
N PHE A 102 4.12 10.74 4.55
CA PHE A 102 3.11 10.36 5.55
C PHE A 102 2.72 8.88 5.48
N ILE A 103 3.69 8.01 5.21
CA ILE A 103 3.42 6.59 5.06
C ILE A 103 3.31 5.93 6.42
N SER A 104 2.10 5.47 6.75
CA SER A 104 1.82 4.67 7.93
C SER A 104 2.49 3.30 7.82
N GLY A 105 3.12 2.87 8.89
CA GLY A 105 3.94 1.67 8.92
C GLY A 105 5.40 1.92 8.56
N GLY A 106 5.72 2.88 7.67
CA GLY A 106 7.08 3.29 7.33
C GLY A 106 8.11 2.16 7.48
N PRO A 107 9.14 2.32 8.34
CA PRO A 107 10.21 1.33 8.45
C PRO A 107 9.79 -0.01 9.11
N THR A 108 8.57 -0.11 9.65
CA THR A 108 8.09 -1.34 10.31
C THR A 108 7.39 -2.30 9.36
N SER A 109 6.91 -1.82 8.20
CA SER A 109 6.27 -2.68 7.20
C SER A 109 7.27 -3.49 6.39
N ASP A 110 6.83 -4.65 5.92
CA ASP A 110 7.59 -5.59 5.11
C ASP A 110 7.31 -5.42 3.62
N ILE A 111 6.09 -4.97 3.27
CA ILE A 111 5.60 -4.76 1.92
C ILE A 111 5.01 -3.35 1.77
N PHE A 112 5.31 -2.71 0.65
CA PHE A 112 4.83 -1.39 0.28
C PHE A 112 4.07 -1.47 -1.04
N ALA A 113 2.76 -1.17 -1.03
CA ALA A 113 1.99 -0.98 -2.26
C ALA A 113 2.20 0.45 -2.76
N VAL A 114 3.05 0.61 -3.77
CA VAL A 114 3.51 1.91 -4.26
C VAL A 114 2.79 2.29 -5.53
N MET A 115 2.04 3.39 -5.47
CA MET A 115 1.47 4.02 -6.66
C MET A 115 2.55 4.85 -7.34
N CYS A 116 2.88 4.51 -8.57
CA CYS A 116 3.96 5.14 -9.33
C CYS A 116 3.58 5.32 -10.80
N ARG A 117 4.29 6.18 -11.47
CA ARG A 117 4.09 6.45 -12.89
C ARG A 117 4.91 5.50 -13.74
N THR A 118 4.24 4.73 -14.57
CA THR A 118 4.84 3.86 -15.60
C THR A 118 4.56 4.36 -17.02
N GLY A 119 3.53 5.20 -17.19
CA GLY A 119 3.12 5.78 -18.47
C GLY A 119 3.11 7.32 -18.45
N GLU A 120 2.38 7.90 -19.39
CA GLU A 120 2.21 9.34 -19.57
C GLU A 120 1.46 9.99 -18.39
N GLU A 121 1.28 11.32 -18.46
CA GLU A 121 0.50 12.08 -17.49
C GLU A 121 -0.96 11.59 -17.42
N GLY A 122 -1.63 11.83 -16.30
CA GLY A 122 -2.99 11.43 -16.06
C GLY A 122 -3.14 10.10 -15.32
N ALA A 123 -4.38 9.71 -15.08
CA ALA A 123 -4.72 8.55 -14.26
C ALA A 123 -4.28 7.22 -14.88
N SER A 124 -4.36 7.10 -16.20
CA SER A 124 -3.96 5.89 -16.96
C SER A 124 -2.45 5.65 -16.99
N GLY A 125 -1.64 6.64 -16.61
CA GLY A 125 -0.19 6.47 -16.49
C GLY A 125 0.26 5.96 -15.12
N VAL A 126 -0.66 5.76 -14.17
CA VAL A 126 -0.35 5.29 -12.80
C VAL A 126 -0.50 3.78 -12.69
N SER A 127 0.50 3.13 -12.12
CA SER A 127 0.51 1.68 -11.81
C SER A 127 0.71 1.45 -10.31
N CYS A 128 0.38 0.25 -9.85
CA CYS A 128 0.64 -0.20 -8.48
C CYS A 128 1.71 -1.28 -8.50
N ILE A 129 2.82 -1.06 -7.79
CA ILE A 129 3.94 -2.01 -7.70
C ILE A 129 4.20 -2.36 -6.24
N LEU A 130 4.41 -3.64 -5.94
CA LEU A 130 4.80 -4.09 -4.60
C LEU A 130 6.32 -3.99 -4.44
N VAL A 131 6.74 -3.30 -3.39
CA VAL A 131 8.15 -3.17 -3.01
C VAL A 131 8.37 -3.90 -1.70
N GLU A 132 9.29 -4.83 -1.68
CA GLU A 132 9.67 -5.57 -0.47
C GLU A 132 10.70 -4.81 0.34
N LYS A 133 10.60 -4.89 1.68
CA LYS A 133 11.60 -4.33 2.58
C LYS A 133 12.97 -4.95 2.32
N GLY A 134 14.01 -4.14 2.45
CA GLY A 134 15.41 -4.60 2.27
C GLY A 134 15.92 -4.50 0.84
N ILE A 135 15.09 -4.12 -0.12
CA ILE A 135 15.55 -3.87 -1.49
C ILE A 135 16.56 -2.71 -1.49
N LYS A 136 17.60 -2.83 -2.30
CA LYS A 136 18.63 -1.77 -2.44
C LYS A 136 17.99 -0.47 -2.94
N GLY A 137 18.35 0.66 -2.31
CA GLY A 137 17.84 1.98 -2.66
C GLY A 137 16.56 2.38 -1.90
N LEU A 138 15.90 1.45 -1.19
CA LEU A 138 14.80 1.77 -0.30
C LEU A 138 15.33 2.35 1.01
N SER A 139 14.82 3.52 1.40
CA SER A 139 15.17 4.16 2.66
C SER A 139 13.97 4.89 3.29
N PHE A 140 14.08 5.19 4.58
CA PHE A 140 13.01 5.81 5.35
C PHE A 140 13.47 7.12 5.97
N GLY A 141 12.59 8.11 5.96
CA GLY A 141 12.77 9.36 6.67
C GLY A 141 12.60 9.19 8.18
N LYS A 142 12.82 10.28 8.90
CA LYS A 142 12.54 10.33 10.35
C LYS A 142 11.05 10.10 10.60
N GLN A 143 10.74 9.54 11.77
CA GLN A 143 9.37 9.41 12.24
C GLN A 143 8.75 10.79 12.41
N GLU A 144 7.53 10.97 11.89
CA GLU A 144 6.76 12.19 12.06
C GLU A 144 6.32 12.36 13.52
N LYS A 145 6.41 13.58 14.01
CA LYS A 145 5.83 13.98 15.29
C LYS A 145 4.35 14.30 15.07
N LYS A 146 3.48 13.46 15.60
CA LYS A 146 2.04 13.56 15.37
C LYS A 146 1.31 13.99 16.64
N MET A 147 0.17 14.68 16.50
CA MET A 147 -0.73 14.99 17.61
C MET A 147 -1.40 13.73 18.18
N GLY A 148 -1.71 12.76 17.33
CA GLY A 148 -2.33 11.48 17.68
C GLY A 148 -1.80 10.34 16.82
N TRP A 149 -2.39 9.15 16.96
CA TRP A 149 -1.97 7.92 16.27
C TRP A 149 -0.50 7.56 16.51
N ASN A 150 -0.04 7.73 17.75
CA ASN A 150 1.37 7.62 18.09
C ASN A 150 1.85 6.17 18.28
N SER A 151 0.95 5.17 18.32
CA SER A 151 1.32 3.75 18.40
C SER A 151 1.80 3.19 17.05
N GLN A 152 1.65 3.95 15.94
CA GLN A 152 2.15 3.56 14.63
C GLN A 152 3.23 4.52 14.12
N HIS A 153 4.24 4.00 13.45
CA HIS A 153 5.21 4.82 12.73
C HIS A 153 4.57 5.49 11.51
N THR A 154 4.93 6.72 11.26
CA THR A 154 4.61 7.44 10.02
C THR A 154 5.88 8.13 9.57
N SER A 155 6.31 7.91 8.34
CA SER A 155 7.53 8.52 7.80
C SER A 155 7.45 8.70 6.30
N MET A 156 8.45 9.37 5.75
CA MET A 156 8.73 9.31 4.32
C MET A 156 9.29 7.92 3.96
N VAL A 157 9.00 7.50 2.74
CA VAL A 157 9.59 6.32 2.08
C VAL A 157 10.25 6.80 0.79
N ASN A 158 11.55 6.57 0.65
CA ASN A 158 12.33 7.04 -0.49
C ASN A 158 12.82 5.85 -1.31
N PHE A 159 12.76 6.01 -2.61
CA PHE A 159 13.19 5.06 -3.63
C PHE A 159 14.29 5.71 -4.48
N ASP A 160 15.49 5.16 -4.43
CA ASP A 160 16.63 5.61 -5.22
C ASP A 160 17.17 4.42 -6.04
N ASN A 161 16.77 4.39 -7.32
CA ASN A 161 17.13 3.32 -8.24
C ASN A 161 16.80 1.92 -7.70
N CYS A 162 15.63 1.76 -7.06
CA CYS A 162 15.17 0.46 -6.59
C CYS A 162 14.82 -0.43 -7.77
N GLU A 163 15.51 -1.56 -7.91
CA GLU A 163 15.20 -2.56 -8.94
C GLU A 163 14.14 -3.53 -8.43
N ILE A 164 12.94 -3.46 -9.00
CA ILE A 164 11.76 -4.24 -8.58
C ILE A 164 11.44 -5.26 -9.67
N PRO A 165 11.26 -6.56 -9.36
CA PRO A 165 10.82 -7.54 -10.34
C PRO A 165 9.52 -7.13 -11.04
N ILE A 166 9.42 -7.38 -12.35
CA ILE A 166 8.23 -7.01 -13.12
C ILE A 166 6.97 -7.73 -12.62
N ASP A 167 7.13 -8.92 -12.04
CA ASP A 167 6.07 -9.74 -11.48
C ASP A 167 5.46 -9.16 -10.19
N ASN A 168 6.07 -8.11 -9.63
CA ASN A 168 5.52 -7.37 -8.49
C ASN A 168 4.46 -6.31 -8.90
N LEU A 169 4.09 -6.24 -10.17
CA LEU A 169 3.00 -5.38 -10.66
C LEU A 169 1.64 -5.92 -10.21
N VAL A 170 0.84 -5.08 -9.56
CA VAL A 170 -0.54 -5.39 -9.14
C VAL A 170 -1.51 -4.91 -10.21
N GLY A 171 -2.26 -5.82 -10.83
CA GLY A 171 -3.08 -5.52 -12.00
C GLY A 171 -2.23 -5.36 -13.26
N ASN A 172 -2.65 -4.48 -14.16
CA ASN A 172 -1.90 -4.11 -15.36
C ASN A 172 -1.26 -2.73 -15.21
N GLU A 173 -0.30 -2.41 -16.08
CA GLU A 173 0.18 -1.03 -16.19
C GLU A 173 -1.01 -0.10 -16.51
N GLY A 174 -1.08 1.03 -15.80
CA GLY A 174 -2.17 1.99 -15.93
C GLY A 174 -3.40 1.72 -15.04
N ASP A 175 -3.50 0.57 -14.38
CA ASP A 175 -4.62 0.26 -13.47
C ASP A 175 -4.45 0.89 -12.07
N GLY A 176 -3.26 1.40 -11.74
CA GLY A 176 -2.91 1.81 -10.37
C GLY A 176 -3.83 2.87 -9.78
N PHE A 177 -4.23 3.87 -10.54
CA PHE A 177 -5.15 4.89 -10.03
C PHE A 177 -6.53 4.32 -9.69
N LYS A 178 -7.06 3.44 -10.53
CA LYS A 178 -8.34 2.75 -10.29
C LYS A 178 -8.26 1.84 -9.05
N ILE A 179 -7.15 1.11 -8.91
CA ILE A 179 -6.88 0.27 -7.72
C ILE A 179 -6.81 1.14 -6.47
N ALA A 180 -6.09 2.27 -6.53
CA ALA A 180 -5.96 3.23 -5.45
C ALA A 180 -7.31 3.77 -4.98
N MET A 181 -8.14 4.25 -5.89
CA MET A 181 -9.46 4.81 -5.55
C MET A 181 -10.38 3.77 -4.92
N LYS A 182 -10.45 2.56 -5.49
CA LYS A 182 -11.24 1.46 -4.93
C LYS A 182 -10.78 1.04 -3.52
N GLY A 183 -9.47 1.06 -3.27
CA GLY A 183 -8.90 0.81 -1.96
C GLY A 183 -9.30 1.89 -0.96
N LEU A 184 -9.15 3.16 -1.36
CA LEU A 184 -9.51 4.31 -0.52
C LEU A 184 -11.01 4.35 -0.17
N ASP A 185 -11.91 3.93 -1.06
CA ASP A 185 -13.35 3.88 -0.77
C ASP A 185 -13.64 2.96 0.44
N GLY A 186 -12.99 1.77 0.47
CA GLY A 186 -13.09 0.89 1.64
C GLY A 186 -12.32 1.42 2.86
N GLY A 187 -11.14 1.98 2.64
CA GLY A 187 -10.32 2.56 3.69
C GLY A 187 -11.01 3.71 4.42
N ARG A 188 -11.72 4.58 3.70
CA ARG A 188 -12.50 5.69 4.31
C ARG A 188 -13.62 5.19 5.22
N VAL A 189 -14.32 4.13 4.84
CA VAL A 189 -15.35 3.51 5.69
C VAL A 189 -14.72 2.95 6.97
N ASN A 190 -13.61 2.23 6.86
CA ASN A 190 -12.92 1.67 8.01
C ASN A 190 -12.38 2.75 8.96
N ILE A 191 -11.79 3.83 8.41
CA ILE A 191 -11.31 4.95 9.23
C ILE A 191 -12.47 5.72 9.89
N ALA A 192 -13.63 5.82 9.24
CA ALA A 192 -14.82 6.42 9.84
C ALA A 192 -15.38 5.55 10.99
N ALA A 193 -15.18 4.24 10.94
CA ALA A 193 -15.54 3.32 12.01
C ALA A 193 -14.56 3.36 13.21
N CYS A 194 -13.30 3.77 12.97
CA CYS A 194 -12.30 3.96 14.01
C CYS A 194 -12.52 5.25 14.81
#